data_6dba46d3d30b843c687a083cf4fd91e5
#
_entry.id   6dba46d3d30b843c687a083cf4fd91e5
#
_cell.length_a   1.000
_cell.length_b   1.000
_cell.length_c   1.000
_cell.angle_alpha   90.00
_cell.angle_beta   90.00
_cell.angle_gamma   90.00
#
_symmetry.space_group_name_H-M   'P 1'
#
loop_
_entity.id
_entity.type
_entity.pdbx_description
1 polymer ?
#
loop_
_entity_poly.entity_id
_entity_poly.type
_entity_poly.pdbx_seq_one_letter_code
_entity_poly.pdbx_strand_id
1 'polypeptide(L)'
;MLAPNNLLKPSDGGPVNVPTQDMVLGIYYLTQEREGAKGEGKFFKSIDEAILAYENDYITLQSKIKIRVERKDENGEDISGVVESTLGRFLFNEFIPQDLGFVDRSVPENKFNLEIDFMVGKKQLKKIVTNMINTHGTFATAEVLDKIKATGYHYSTRAAMTVSIADMTVPPQKQEMLEKAQAVVDEIAVNYRRGLMTDEERYRLVVETWMETDKQLTEVLLKGLDKYNNIHMMADSGARGSDQQIKQLAGMRGLMADTTGRTIELPIKSNFREGLDVLEYFMSAHGARKGLSDTALRTADSGYLTRRMVDVSQELIIRELDCSEGKATIPGITVKEFKDGKAMIEPYALLWSGGLLRAFLGSGWLYY
;
A
#
# COMPACT_ATOMS: atom_id res chain seq x y z
N MET A 1 -8.38 -27.76 -3.16
CA MET A 1 -7.18 -26.98 -3.49
C MET A 1 -7.33 -26.10 -4.74
N LEU A 2 -8.47 -26.11 -5.40
CA LEU A 2 -8.72 -25.22 -6.54
C LEU A 2 -8.79 -23.76 -6.05
N ALA A 3 -8.18 -22.82 -6.81
CA ALA A 3 -8.12 -21.41 -6.44
C ALA A 3 -9.50 -20.79 -6.15
N PRO A 4 -10.55 -21.03 -6.94
CA PRO A 4 -11.87 -20.48 -6.66
C PRO A 4 -12.45 -20.84 -5.29
N ASN A 5 -12.07 -21.99 -4.74
CA ASN A 5 -12.58 -22.47 -3.44
C ASN A 5 -11.77 -21.91 -2.25
N ASN A 6 -10.63 -21.22 -2.50
CA ASN A 6 -9.72 -20.73 -1.47
C ASN A 6 -9.37 -19.24 -1.65
N LEU A 7 -10.29 -18.45 -2.19
CA LEU A 7 -10.06 -17.03 -2.40
C LEU A 7 -10.20 -16.18 -1.14
N LEU A 8 -10.90 -16.71 -0.12
CA LEU A 8 -11.18 -15.98 1.11
C LEU A 8 -10.35 -16.50 2.28
N LYS A 9 -9.89 -15.60 3.12
CA LYS A 9 -9.18 -15.95 4.37
C LYS A 9 -10.13 -16.41 5.44
N PRO A 10 -9.83 -17.50 6.16
CA PRO A 10 -10.66 -17.93 7.28
C PRO A 10 -10.66 -16.95 8.46
N SER A 11 -9.67 -16.06 8.59
CA SER A 11 -9.53 -15.17 9.73
C SER A 11 -10.42 -13.92 9.67
N ASP A 12 -10.51 -13.29 8.51
CA ASP A 12 -11.16 -11.99 8.33
C ASP A 12 -12.12 -11.95 7.14
N GLY A 13 -12.26 -13.05 6.40
CA GLY A 13 -13.08 -13.10 5.18
C GLY A 13 -12.55 -12.25 4.03
N GLY A 14 -11.39 -11.65 4.18
CA GLY A 14 -10.76 -10.88 3.13
C GLY A 14 -10.14 -11.76 2.04
N PRO A 15 -9.89 -11.23 0.83
CA PRO A 15 -9.26 -12.01 -0.23
C PRO A 15 -7.83 -12.42 0.14
N VAL A 16 -7.51 -13.70 -0.11
CA VAL A 16 -6.15 -14.26 0.03
C VAL A 16 -5.29 -13.85 -1.15
N ASN A 17 -5.83 -14.04 -2.35
CA ASN A 17 -5.12 -13.83 -3.61
C ASN A 17 -5.30 -12.39 -4.06
N VAL A 18 -4.45 -11.49 -3.57
CA VAL A 18 -4.37 -10.10 -4.02
C VAL A 18 -3.13 -9.96 -4.89
N PRO A 19 -3.22 -9.29 -6.06
CA PRO A 19 -2.05 -9.01 -6.88
C PRO A 19 -0.95 -8.30 -6.09
N THR A 20 0.31 -8.65 -6.37
CA THR A 20 1.48 -8.12 -5.65
C THR A 20 2.62 -7.76 -6.62
N GLN A 21 3.58 -6.97 -6.13
CA GLN A 21 4.82 -6.65 -6.83
C GLN A 21 4.59 -6.19 -8.28
N ASP A 22 5.17 -6.88 -9.27
CA ASP A 22 5.13 -6.49 -10.68
C ASP A 22 3.71 -6.43 -11.27
N MET A 23 2.79 -7.25 -10.76
CA MET A 23 1.39 -7.17 -11.17
C MET A 23 0.77 -5.83 -10.77
N VAL A 24 1.03 -5.37 -9.55
CA VAL A 24 0.56 -4.06 -9.07
C VAL A 24 1.23 -2.94 -9.84
N LEU A 25 2.54 -3.04 -10.06
CA LEU A 25 3.32 -2.03 -10.75
C LEU A 25 2.87 -1.83 -12.19
N GLY A 26 2.61 -2.94 -12.92
CA GLY A 26 2.11 -2.88 -14.29
C GLY A 26 0.73 -2.25 -14.40
N ILE A 27 -0.18 -2.56 -13.47
CA ILE A 27 -1.52 -1.95 -13.44
C ILE A 27 -1.46 -0.49 -13.02
N TYR A 28 -0.61 -0.15 -12.06
CA TYR A 28 -0.38 1.23 -11.65
C TYR A 28 0.11 2.07 -12.84
N TYR A 29 1.12 1.58 -13.58
CA TYR A 29 1.61 2.23 -14.78
C TYR A 29 0.53 2.36 -15.86
N LEU A 30 -0.29 1.34 -16.06
CA LEU A 30 -1.37 1.32 -17.04
C LEU A 30 -2.45 2.37 -16.71
N THR A 31 -2.82 2.50 -15.43
CA THR A 31 -3.91 3.38 -14.97
C THR A 31 -3.46 4.79 -14.61
N GLN A 32 -2.17 5.07 -14.69
CA GLN A 32 -1.60 6.39 -14.45
C GLN A 32 -2.08 7.39 -15.53
N GLU A 33 -2.30 8.63 -15.13
CA GLU A 33 -2.61 9.74 -16.03
C GLU A 33 -1.39 10.67 -16.10
N ARG A 34 -1.08 11.14 -17.30
CA ARG A 34 0.03 12.07 -17.52
C ARG A 34 -0.47 13.28 -18.31
N GLU A 35 -0.50 14.43 -17.67
CA GLU A 35 -0.84 15.70 -18.29
C GLU A 35 0.19 16.09 -19.36
N GLY A 36 -0.26 16.66 -20.47
CA GLY A 36 0.61 17.04 -21.58
C GLY A 36 1.19 15.86 -22.38
N ALA A 37 0.66 14.65 -22.20
CA ALA A 37 1.11 13.47 -22.94
C ALA A 37 0.73 13.57 -24.42
N LYS A 38 1.53 12.93 -25.27
CA LYS A 38 1.32 12.91 -26.72
C LYS A 38 -0.08 12.43 -27.09
N GLY A 39 -0.83 13.24 -27.83
CA GLY A 39 -2.17 12.90 -28.31
C GLY A 39 -3.31 13.14 -27.31
N GLU A 40 -3.08 13.94 -26.27
CA GLU A 40 -4.12 14.35 -25.34
C GLU A 40 -5.30 15.05 -26.08
N GLY A 41 -6.52 14.77 -25.61
CA GLY A 41 -7.75 15.37 -26.14
C GLY A 41 -8.26 14.79 -27.47
N LYS A 42 -7.58 13.82 -28.06
CA LYS A 42 -8.04 13.17 -29.30
C LYS A 42 -9.31 12.36 -29.06
N PHE A 43 -10.15 12.33 -30.10
CA PHE A 43 -11.40 11.56 -30.13
C PHE A 43 -11.25 10.32 -31.02
N PHE A 44 -11.75 9.18 -30.49
CA PHE A 44 -11.75 7.90 -31.17
C PHE A 44 -13.16 7.29 -31.17
N LYS A 45 -13.50 6.60 -32.27
CA LYS A 45 -14.80 5.95 -32.43
C LYS A 45 -14.91 4.67 -31.58
N SER A 46 -13.80 3.94 -31.38
CA SER A 46 -13.75 2.69 -30.64
C SER A 46 -12.44 2.54 -29.91
N ILE A 47 -12.38 1.58 -28.98
CA ILE A 47 -11.15 1.23 -28.26
C ILE A 47 -10.11 0.67 -29.25
N ASP A 48 -10.52 -0.13 -30.24
CA ASP A 48 -9.62 -0.71 -31.23
C ASP A 48 -8.91 0.37 -32.09
N GLU A 49 -9.63 1.43 -32.45
CA GLU A 49 -9.05 2.58 -33.16
C GLU A 49 -7.99 3.28 -32.26
N ALA A 50 -8.27 3.43 -30.98
CA ALA A 50 -7.33 4.02 -30.05
C ALA A 50 -6.10 3.12 -29.84
N ILE A 51 -6.25 1.79 -29.83
CA ILE A 51 -5.13 0.82 -29.78
C ILE A 51 -4.26 0.96 -31.01
N LEU A 52 -4.86 1.01 -32.22
CA LEU A 52 -4.11 1.24 -33.45
C LEU A 52 -3.36 2.57 -33.46
N ALA A 53 -3.96 3.62 -32.90
CA ALA A 53 -3.29 4.92 -32.75
C ALA A 53 -2.11 4.83 -31.76
N TYR A 54 -2.23 4.03 -30.70
CA TYR A 54 -1.16 3.78 -29.75
C TYR A 54 -0.01 2.99 -30.39
N GLU A 55 -0.31 1.92 -31.12
CA GLU A 55 0.70 1.11 -31.83
C GLU A 55 1.47 1.91 -32.89
N ASN A 56 0.83 2.91 -33.47
CA ASN A 56 1.47 3.84 -34.41
C ASN A 56 2.07 5.09 -33.75
N ASP A 57 2.22 5.09 -32.43
CA ASP A 57 2.83 6.19 -31.67
C ASP A 57 2.10 7.55 -31.79
N TYR A 58 0.81 7.58 -32.10
CA TYR A 58 0.02 8.82 -32.11
C TYR A 58 -0.47 9.26 -30.75
N ILE A 59 -0.59 8.32 -29.82
CA ILE A 59 -1.00 8.53 -28.42
C ILE A 59 -0.16 7.67 -27.48
N THR A 60 -0.17 7.97 -26.19
CA THR A 60 0.42 7.13 -25.15
C THR A 60 -0.67 6.48 -24.30
N LEU A 61 -0.33 5.46 -23.51
CA LEU A 61 -1.28 4.79 -22.59
C LEU A 61 -1.85 5.75 -21.54
N GLN A 62 -1.06 6.74 -21.12
CA GLN A 62 -1.38 7.71 -20.08
C GLN A 62 -2.03 8.99 -20.60
N SER A 63 -2.17 9.13 -21.94
CA SER A 63 -2.82 10.29 -22.56
C SER A 63 -4.31 10.27 -22.31
N LYS A 64 -4.87 11.40 -21.90
CA LYS A 64 -6.31 11.59 -21.71
C LYS A 64 -6.98 11.74 -23.09
N ILE A 65 -7.86 10.82 -23.43
CA ILE A 65 -8.53 10.72 -24.73
C ILE A 65 -10.04 10.60 -24.56
N LYS A 66 -10.77 10.82 -25.62
CA LYS A 66 -12.22 10.67 -25.67
C LYS A 66 -12.59 9.50 -26.56
N ILE A 67 -13.33 8.54 -26.01
CA ILE A 67 -13.79 7.36 -26.75
C ILE A 67 -15.31 7.30 -26.69
N ARG A 68 -15.92 6.96 -27.83
CA ARG A 68 -17.34 6.63 -27.91
C ARG A 68 -17.54 5.21 -27.37
N VAL A 69 -18.34 5.07 -26.32
CA VAL A 69 -18.70 3.79 -25.72
C VAL A 69 -20.17 3.52 -26.00
N GLU A 70 -20.47 2.30 -26.44
CA GLU A 70 -21.83 1.81 -26.66
C GLU A 70 -22.19 0.85 -25.52
N ARG A 71 -23.36 1.05 -24.91
CA ARG A 71 -23.91 0.18 -23.87
C ARG A 71 -25.37 -0.09 -24.13
N LYS A 72 -25.88 -1.21 -23.62
CA LYS A 72 -27.31 -1.53 -23.63
C LYS A 72 -27.94 -0.95 -22.36
N ASP A 73 -29.06 -0.23 -22.53
CA ASP A 73 -29.87 0.25 -21.42
C ASP A 73 -30.68 -0.91 -20.82
N GLU A 74 -31.35 -0.69 -19.70
CA GLU A 74 -32.24 -1.65 -19.03
C GLU A 74 -33.36 -2.15 -19.96
N ASN A 75 -33.73 -1.35 -20.95
CA ASN A 75 -34.74 -1.69 -21.97
C ASN A 75 -34.16 -2.45 -23.17
N GLY A 76 -32.83 -2.71 -23.22
CA GLY A 76 -32.16 -3.40 -24.30
C GLY A 76 -31.83 -2.51 -25.53
N GLU A 77 -32.07 -1.19 -25.45
CA GLU A 77 -31.73 -0.24 -26.50
C GLU A 77 -30.23 0.11 -26.45
N ASP A 78 -29.60 0.19 -27.63
CA ASP A 78 -28.19 0.58 -27.71
C ASP A 78 -28.06 2.10 -27.54
N ILE A 79 -27.52 2.50 -26.39
CA ILE A 79 -27.19 3.90 -26.10
C ILE A 79 -25.70 4.13 -26.28
N SER A 80 -25.33 5.30 -26.80
CA SER A 80 -23.92 5.66 -26.99
C SER A 80 -23.60 6.97 -26.31
N GLY A 81 -22.44 7.02 -25.66
CA GLY A 81 -21.91 8.20 -25.00
C GLY A 81 -20.41 8.37 -25.22
N VAL A 82 -19.91 9.55 -24.97
CA VAL A 82 -18.47 9.85 -25.03
C VAL A 82 -17.93 9.86 -23.63
N VAL A 83 -16.90 9.06 -23.40
CA VAL A 83 -16.19 8.97 -22.11
C VAL A 83 -14.79 9.52 -22.28
N GLU A 84 -14.38 10.38 -21.34
CA GLU A 84 -13.05 10.94 -21.29
C GLU A 84 -12.24 10.23 -20.22
N SER A 85 -11.20 9.50 -20.61
CA SER A 85 -10.29 8.80 -19.71
C SER A 85 -8.98 8.45 -20.46
N THR A 86 -8.06 7.74 -19.81
CA THR A 86 -6.83 7.29 -20.46
C THR A 86 -7.03 5.95 -21.19
N LEU A 87 -6.28 5.72 -22.27
CA LEU A 87 -6.33 4.43 -22.98
C LEU A 87 -6.07 3.26 -22.04
N GLY A 88 -5.11 3.41 -21.12
CA GLY A 88 -4.79 2.38 -20.17
C GLY A 88 -5.94 2.01 -19.24
N ARG A 89 -6.75 2.99 -18.80
CA ARG A 89 -7.96 2.73 -17.99
C ARG A 89 -9.05 2.04 -18.82
N PHE A 90 -9.21 2.37 -20.08
CA PHE A 90 -10.13 1.65 -20.96
C PHE A 90 -9.73 0.17 -21.08
N LEU A 91 -8.46 -0.12 -21.34
CA LEU A 91 -7.93 -1.48 -21.43
C LEU A 91 -8.09 -2.26 -20.10
N PHE A 92 -7.91 -1.59 -18.97
CA PHE A 92 -8.11 -2.21 -17.67
C PHE A 92 -9.58 -2.53 -17.38
N ASN A 93 -10.51 -1.67 -17.82
CA ASN A 93 -11.94 -1.89 -17.63
C ASN A 93 -12.55 -2.91 -18.60
N GLU A 94 -11.85 -3.32 -19.65
CA GLU A 94 -12.34 -4.29 -20.65
C GLU A 94 -12.75 -5.63 -20.04
N PHE A 95 -11.96 -6.11 -19.09
CA PHE A 95 -12.21 -7.39 -18.41
C PHE A 95 -12.79 -7.26 -17.01
N ILE A 96 -13.02 -6.05 -16.52
CA ILE A 96 -13.62 -5.80 -15.21
C ILE A 96 -15.14 -5.58 -15.38
N PRO A 97 -15.97 -6.31 -14.63
CA PRO A 97 -17.40 -6.05 -14.60
C PRO A 97 -17.70 -4.60 -14.20
N GLN A 98 -18.70 -4.00 -14.86
CA GLN A 98 -19.01 -2.60 -14.72
C GLN A 98 -20.15 -2.33 -13.70
N ASP A 99 -20.28 -3.20 -12.68
CA ASP A 99 -21.31 -3.19 -11.64
C ASP A 99 -20.73 -3.36 -10.22
N LEU A 100 -19.45 -3.03 -10.04
CA LEU A 100 -18.76 -3.19 -8.75
C LEU A 100 -19.10 -2.12 -7.71
N GLY A 101 -19.88 -1.10 -8.07
CA GLY A 101 -20.34 -0.05 -7.15
C GLY A 101 -19.32 1.03 -6.83
N PHE A 102 -18.32 1.25 -7.70
CA PHE A 102 -17.44 2.41 -7.60
C PHE A 102 -18.07 3.66 -8.23
N VAL A 103 -18.95 3.48 -9.21
CA VAL A 103 -19.67 4.54 -9.90
C VAL A 103 -21.15 4.41 -9.60
N ASP A 104 -21.77 5.49 -9.13
CA ASP A 104 -23.23 5.54 -8.94
C ASP A 104 -23.93 5.72 -10.28
N ARG A 105 -24.49 4.65 -10.81
CA ARG A 105 -25.18 4.62 -12.12
C ARG A 105 -26.62 5.08 -12.04
N SER A 106 -27.14 5.41 -10.86
CA SER A 106 -28.47 6.03 -10.70
C SER A 106 -28.49 7.44 -11.31
N VAL A 107 -27.32 8.09 -11.41
CA VAL A 107 -27.16 9.41 -12.01
C VAL A 107 -27.00 9.27 -13.53
N PRO A 108 -27.85 9.92 -14.36
CA PRO A 108 -27.79 9.80 -15.81
C PRO A 108 -26.43 10.16 -16.45
N GLU A 109 -25.71 11.11 -15.84
CA GLU A 109 -24.40 11.57 -16.31
C GLU A 109 -23.32 10.48 -16.16
N ASN A 110 -23.48 9.57 -15.20
CA ASN A 110 -22.51 8.53 -14.91
C ASN A 110 -22.77 7.21 -15.65
N LYS A 111 -23.82 7.12 -16.46
CA LYS A 111 -24.20 5.87 -17.16
C LYS A 111 -23.08 5.28 -18.01
N PHE A 112 -22.26 6.12 -18.63
CA PHE A 112 -21.17 5.71 -19.52
C PHE A 112 -19.81 5.66 -18.84
N ASN A 113 -19.65 6.30 -17.67
CA ASN A 113 -18.36 6.37 -16.99
C ASN A 113 -17.79 4.98 -16.71
N LEU A 114 -16.46 4.88 -16.80
CA LEU A 114 -15.75 3.66 -16.46
C LEU A 114 -15.90 3.37 -14.96
N GLU A 115 -16.05 2.11 -14.61
CA GLU A 115 -16.12 1.70 -13.20
C GLU A 115 -14.84 2.05 -12.45
N ILE A 116 -13.70 1.95 -13.12
CA ILE A 116 -12.39 2.29 -12.58
C ILE A 116 -11.78 3.41 -13.42
N ASP A 117 -11.98 4.65 -12.96
CA ASP A 117 -11.41 5.86 -13.58
C ASP A 117 -10.46 6.59 -12.63
N PHE A 118 -9.71 5.83 -11.86
CA PHE A 118 -8.69 6.32 -10.93
C PHE A 118 -7.42 5.49 -11.05
N MET A 119 -6.33 6.00 -10.50
CA MET A 119 -5.05 5.30 -10.43
C MET A 119 -5.15 4.11 -9.47
N VAL A 120 -4.75 2.94 -9.93
CA VAL A 120 -4.94 1.67 -9.22
C VAL A 120 -3.64 1.18 -8.62
N GLY A 121 -3.52 1.28 -7.29
CA GLY A 121 -2.46 0.67 -6.50
C GLY A 121 -2.92 -0.59 -5.77
N LYS A 122 -2.07 -1.13 -4.91
CA LYS A 122 -2.34 -2.38 -4.16
C LYS A 122 -3.60 -2.30 -3.29
N LYS A 123 -3.85 -1.14 -2.65
CA LYS A 123 -5.03 -0.95 -1.80
C LYS A 123 -6.32 -0.96 -2.62
N GLN A 124 -6.31 -0.28 -3.76
CA GLN A 124 -7.43 -0.23 -4.69
C GLN A 124 -7.71 -1.60 -5.31
N LEU A 125 -6.67 -2.34 -5.72
CA LEU A 125 -6.81 -3.71 -6.21
C LEU A 125 -7.47 -4.63 -5.18
N LYS A 126 -7.04 -4.55 -3.92
CA LYS A 126 -7.69 -5.32 -2.84
C LYS A 126 -9.18 -4.99 -2.74
N LYS A 127 -9.55 -3.70 -2.83
CA LYS A 127 -10.96 -3.27 -2.78
C LYS A 127 -11.75 -3.77 -4.00
N ILE A 128 -11.16 -3.69 -5.19
CA ILE A 128 -11.77 -4.21 -6.43
C ILE A 128 -12.05 -5.70 -6.30
N VAL A 129 -11.06 -6.49 -5.86
CA VAL A 129 -11.21 -7.95 -5.66
C VAL A 129 -12.29 -8.26 -4.61
N THR A 130 -12.32 -7.51 -3.51
CA THR A 130 -13.35 -7.69 -2.47
C THR A 130 -14.76 -7.42 -3.01
N ASN A 131 -14.96 -6.29 -3.70
CA ASN A 131 -16.25 -5.96 -4.28
C ASN A 131 -16.69 -7.01 -5.31
N MET A 132 -15.73 -7.50 -6.09
CA MET A 132 -15.99 -8.50 -7.11
C MET A 132 -16.42 -9.86 -6.53
N ILE A 133 -15.78 -10.30 -5.44
CA ILE A 133 -16.21 -11.51 -4.73
C ILE A 133 -17.63 -11.34 -4.20
N ASN A 134 -17.96 -10.18 -3.65
CA ASN A 134 -19.28 -9.90 -3.08
C ASN A 134 -20.38 -9.84 -4.14
N THR A 135 -20.07 -9.35 -5.36
CA THR A 135 -21.07 -9.16 -6.43
C THR A 135 -21.19 -10.40 -7.32
N HIS A 136 -20.06 -10.96 -7.77
CA HIS A 136 -20.02 -12.03 -8.77
C HIS A 136 -19.60 -13.39 -8.24
N GLY A 137 -19.20 -13.46 -6.96
CA GLY A 137 -18.73 -14.71 -6.35
C GLY A 137 -17.29 -15.08 -6.72
N THR A 138 -16.84 -16.21 -6.17
CA THR A 138 -15.42 -16.60 -6.22
C THR A 138 -14.97 -17.12 -7.59
N PHE A 139 -15.83 -17.79 -8.35
CA PHE A 139 -15.47 -18.36 -9.64
C PHE A 139 -15.18 -17.28 -10.70
N ALA A 140 -16.10 -16.32 -10.87
CA ALA A 140 -15.91 -15.21 -11.78
C ALA A 140 -14.70 -14.34 -11.38
N THR A 141 -14.49 -14.14 -10.07
CA THR A 141 -13.34 -13.42 -9.55
C THR A 141 -12.02 -14.10 -9.90
N ALA A 142 -11.96 -15.44 -9.89
CA ALA A 142 -10.74 -16.16 -10.24
C ALA A 142 -10.33 -15.93 -11.71
N GLU A 143 -11.28 -15.91 -12.63
CA GLU A 143 -11.01 -15.61 -14.05
C GLU A 143 -10.48 -14.19 -14.26
N VAL A 144 -11.06 -13.22 -13.56
CA VAL A 144 -10.62 -11.83 -13.66
C VAL A 144 -9.26 -11.64 -12.98
N LEU A 145 -8.98 -12.32 -11.87
CA LEU A 145 -7.65 -12.31 -11.25
C LEU A 145 -6.56 -12.84 -12.20
N ASP A 146 -6.87 -13.85 -13.02
CA ASP A 146 -5.93 -14.34 -14.04
C ASP A 146 -5.68 -13.30 -15.13
N LYS A 147 -6.70 -12.56 -15.56
CA LYS A 147 -6.56 -11.46 -16.50
C LYS A 147 -5.78 -10.29 -15.89
N ILE A 148 -6.06 -9.93 -14.64
CA ILE A 148 -5.30 -8.91 -13.87
C ILE A 148 -3.82 -9.31 -13.81
N LYS A 149 -3.52 -10.56 -13.50
CA LYS A 149 -2.15 -11.08 -13.46
C LYS A 149 -1.46 -10.95 -14.82
N ALA A 150 -2.09 -11.43 -15.89
CA ALA A 150 -1.54 -11.38 -17.25
C ALA A 150 -1.28 -9.95 -17.71
N THR A 151 -2.26 -9.06 -17.53
CA THR A 151 -2.17 -7.64 -17.86
C THR A 151 -1.10 -6.95 -17.03
N GLY A 152 -1.04 -7.22 -15.73
CA GLY A 152 -0.04 -6.64 -14.83
C GLY A 152 1.38 -6.97 -15.25
N TYR A 153 1.69 -8.23 -15.52
CA TYR A 153 3.02 -8.62 -15.99
C TYR A 153 3.33 -8.07 -17.38
N HIS A 154 2.36 -8.06 -18.30
CA HIS A 154 2.55 -7.51 -19.64
C HIS A 154 2.95 -6.04 -19.59
N TYR A 155 2.21 -5.22 -18.86
CA TYR A 155 2.50 -3.78 -18.77
C TYR A 155 3.67 -3.45 -17.85
N SER A 156 3.99 -4.25 -16.86
CA SER A 156 5.22 -4.11 -16.08
C SER A 156 6.46 -4.32 -16.97
N THR A 157 6.42 -5.32 -17.85
CA THR A 157 7.50 -5.56 -18.82
C THR A 157 7.63 -4.39 -19.82
N ARG A 158 6.52 -3.86 -20.33
CA ARG A 158 6.54 -2.72 -21.25
C ARG A 158 6.94 -1.41 -20.59
N ALA A 159 6.60 -1.21 -19.32
CA ALA A 159 7.01 -0.05 -18.55
C ALA A 159 8.54 0.00 -18.32
N ALA A 160 9.20 -1.17 -18.32
CA ALA A 160 10.65 -1.31 -18.17
C ALA A 160 11.21 -0.49 -16.98
N MET A 161 10.47 -0.46 -15.85
CA MET A 161 10.88 0.33 -14.68
C MET A 161 12.14 -0.24 -14.06
N THR A 162 13.12 0.62 -13.83
CA THR A 162 14.37 0.27 -13.19
C THR A 162 14.77 1.36 -12.21
N VAL A 163 15.78 1.10 -11.37
CA VAL A 163 16.29 2.04 -10.37
C VAL A 163 17.69 2.46 -10.77
N SER A 164 17.92 3.76 -10.85
CA SER A 164 19.21 4.39 -11.03
C SER A 164 19.61 5.22 -9.82
N ILE A 165 20.90 5.41 -9.62
CA ILE A 165 21.41 6.36 -8.60
C ILE A 165 20.92 7.78 -8.89
N ALA A 166 20.72 8.14 -10.16
CA ALA A 166 20.18 9.43 -10.55
C ALA A 166 18.73 9.67 -10.07
N ASP A 167 17.93 8.60 -9.91
CA ASP A 167 16.55 8.69 -9.47
C ASP A 167 16.44 9.05 -7.98
N MET A 168 17.53 8.91 -7.22
CA MET A 168 17.61 9.24 -5.80
C MET A 168 17.94 10.73 -5.63
N THR A 169 16.97 11.61 -5.81
CA THR A 169 17.20 13.06 -5.69
C THR A 169 17.27 13.49 -4.22
N VAL A 170 18.40 14.11 -3.85
CA VAL A 170 18.59 14.66 -2.50
C VAL A 170 17.96 16.05 -2.43
N PRO A 171 17.09 16.34 -1.42
CA PRO A 171 16.52 17.66 -1.27
C PRO A 171 17.59 18.74 -1.01
N PRO A 172 17.57 19.88 -1.69
CA PRO A 172 18.54 20.94 -1.46
C PRO A 172 18.48 21.54 -0.05
N GLN A 173 17.30 21.48 0.60
CA GLN A 173 17.08 21.97 1.97
C GLN A 173 17.71 21.09 3.06
N LYS A 174 18.19 19.87 2.72
CA LYS A 174 18.74 18.92 3.69
C LYS A 174 19.83 19.53 4.55
N GLN A 175 20.80 20.21 3.92
CA GLN A 175 21.95 20.78 4.62
C GLN A 175 21.52 21.82 5.67
N GLU A 176 20.67 22.76 5.27
CA GLU A 176 20.15 23.80 6.15
C GLU A 176 19.37 23.24 7.34
N MET A 177 18.55 22.19 7.10
CA MET A 177 17.78 21.55 8.16
C MET A 177 18.70 20.83 9.17
N LEU A 178 19.73 20.16 8.69
CA LEU A 178 20.72 19.49 9.56
C LEU A 178 21.53 20.49 10.38
N GLU A 179 21.93 21.64 9.81
CA GLU A 179 22.65 22.68 10.51
C GLU A 179 21.80 23.33 11.61
N LYS A 180 20.51 23.59 11.34
CA LYS A 180 19.56 24.09 12.35
C LYS A 180 19.39 23.11 13.50
N ALA A 181 19.21 21.83 13.19
CA ALA A 181 19.08 20.79 14.23
C ALA A 181 20.34 20.67 15.06
N GLN A 182 21.52 20.76 14.44
CA GLN A 182 22.81 20.71 15.14
C GLN A 182 22.96 21.89 16.09
N ALA A 183 22.59 23.09 15.68
CA ALA A 183 22.63 24.28 16.54
C ALA A 183 21.76 24.13 17.80
N VAL A 184 20.56 23.55 17.67
CA VAL A 184 19.68 23.25 18.83
C VAL A 184 20.33 22.21 19.75
N VAL A 185 20.90 21.16 19.21
CA VAL A 185 21.60 20.12 19.99
C VAL A 185 22.80 20.70 20.73
N ASP A 186 23.55 21.59 20.09
CA ASP A 186 24.70 22.27 20.71
C ASP A 186 24.25 23.19 21.87
N GLU A 187 23.12 23.87 21.74
CA GLU A 187 22.53 24.66 22.81
C GLU A 187 22.11 23.77 24.00
N ILE A 188 21.46 22.64 23.74
CA ILE A 188 21.11 21.64 24.76
C ILE A 188 22.37 21.17 25.49
N ALA A 189 23.46 20.90 24.76
CA ALA A 189 24.72 20.48 25.35
C ALA A 189 25.37 21.58 26.22
N VAL A 190 25.25 22.86 25.83
CA VAL A 190 25.71 23.99 26.65
C VAL A 190 24.91 24.11 27.94
N ASN A 191 23.56 23.98 27.86
CA ASN A 191 22.68 24.04 29.02
C ASN A 191 22.97 22.90 30.00
N TYR A 192 23.23 21.71 29.50
CA TYR A 192 23.65 20.57 30.33
C TYR A 192 25.00 20.86 31.06
N ARG A 193 26.00 21.38 30.35
CA ARG A 193 27.29 21.74 30.96
C ARG A 193 27.15 22.82 32.03
N ARG A 194 26.14 23.69 31.92
CA ARG A 194 25.80 24.70 32.96
C ARG A 194 25.03 24.12 34.14
N GLY A 195 24.67 22.84 34.12
CA GLY A 195 23.93 22.16 35.19
C GLY A 195 22.43 22.50 35.22
N LEU A 196 21.86 23.04 34.13
CA LEU A 196 20.46 23.45 34.04
C LEU A 196 19.50 22.27 33.79
N MET A 197 20.01 21.11 33.42
CA MET A 197 19.21 19.92 33.11
C MET A 197 19.95 18.63 33.51
N THR A 198 19.18 17.56 33.71
CA THR A 198 19.71 16.21 33.97
C THR A 198 20.21 15.54 32.71
N ASP A 199 21.02 14.49 32.80
CA ASP A 199 21.49 13.72 31.62
C ASP A 199 20.34 13.03 30.91
N GLU A 200 19.34 12.52 31.63
CA GLU A 200 18.16 11.88 31.04
C GLU A 200 17.30 12.86 30.24
N GLU A 201 17.16 14.08 30.76
CA GLU A 201 16.43 15.15 30.05
C GLU A 201 17.20 15.62 28.79
N ARG A 202 18.52 15.79 28.92
CA ARG A 202 19.39 16.09 27.77
C ARG A 202 19.23 15.02 26.68
N TYR A 203 19.34 13.74 27.05
CA TYR A 203 19.17 12.60 26.14
C TYR A 203 17.81 12.66 25.43
N ARG A 204 16.74 12.84 26.19
CA ARG A 204 15.38 12.93 25.63
C ARG A 204 15.24 14.06 24.63
N LEU A 205 15.71 15.26 24.95
CA LEU A 205 15.61 16.45 24.09
C LEU A 205 16.44 16.28 22.81
N VAL A 206 17.63 15.71 22.89
CA VAL A 206 18.48 15.44 21.72
C VAL A 206 17.81 14.44 20.79
N VAL A 207 17.31 13.33 21.32
CA VAL A 207 16.60 12.31 20.51
C VAL A 207 15.35 12.90 19.87
N GLU A 208 14.56 13.67 20.61
CA GLU A 208 13.35 14.31 20.10
C GLU A 208 13.66 15.30 18.98
N THR A 209 14.69 16.13 19.13
CA THR A 209 15.15 17.06 18.09
C THR A 209 15.51 16.35 16.80
N TRP A 210 16.27 15.26 16.89
CA TRP A 210 16.64 14.50 15.69
C TRP A 210 15.47 13.73 15.07
N MET A 211 14.54 13.21 15.88
CA MET A 211 13.34 12.55 15.38
C MET A 211 12.42 13.52 14.63
N GLU A 212 12.26 14.74 15.15
CA GLU A 212 11.46 15.77 14.48
C GLU A 212 12.12 16.24 13.18
N THR A 213 13.44 16.44 13.18
CA THR A 213 14.21 16.80 11.98
C THR A 213 14.09 15.70 10.92
N ASP A 214 14.20 14.46 11.31
CA ASP A 214 14.06 13.30 10.43
C ASP A 214 12.67 13.24 9.77
N LYS A 215 11.62 13.50 10.55
CA LYS A 215 10.25 13.56 10.06
C LYS A 215 10.05 14.70 9.06
N GLN A 216 10.50 15.91 9.40
CA GLN A 216 10.41 17.08 8.50
C GLN A 216 11.17 16.86 7.20
N LEU A 217 12.38 16.31 7.28
CA LEU A 217 13.18 15.99 6.10
C LEU A 217 12.48 14.94 5.22
N THR A 218 11.83 13.96 5.83
CA THR A 218 11.07 12.95 5.09
C THR A 218 9.89 13.57 4.34
N GLU A 219 9.15 14.49 4.98
CA GLU A 219 8.04 15.19 4.32
C GLU A 219 8.52 16.07 3.15
N VAL A 220 9.62 16.78 3.32
CA VAL A 220 10.22 17.60 2.25
C VAL A 220 10.71 16.71 1.10
N LEU A 221 11.33 15.59 1.41
CA LEU A 221 11.79 14.62 0.42
C LEU A 221 10.63 14.06 -0.41
N LEU A 222 9.59 13.56 0.23
CA LEU A 222 8.45 12.95 -0.45
C LEU A 222 7.67 13.96 -1.31
N LYS A 223 7.53 15.21 -0.84
CA LYS A 223 6.90 16.29 -1.61
C LYS A 223 7.76 16.77 -2.79
N GLY A 224 9.08 16.66 -2.66
CA GLY A 224 10.04 17.10 -3.70
C GLY A 224 10.33 16.04 -4.77
N LEU A 225 9.92 14.79 -4.56
CA LEU A 225 10.08 13.74 -5.55
C LEU A 225 9.08 13.93 -6.71
N ASP A 226 9.56 13.76 -7.93
CA ASP A 226 8.70 13.73 -9.10
C ASP A 226 7.76 12.51 -9.03
N LYS A 227 6.47 12.74 -9.30
CA LYS A 227 5.45 11.68 -9.35
C LYS A 227 5.76 10.57 -10.36
N TYR A 228 6.54 10.89 -11.39
CA TYR A 228 6.96 9.94 -12.44
C TYR A 228 8.33 9.31 -12.16
N ASN A 229 8.94 9.60 -11.02
CA ASN A 229 10.16 8.94 -10.59
C ASN A 229 9.89 7.45 -10.31
N ASN A 230 10.72 6.56 -10.84
CA ASN A 230 10.55 5.11 -10.72
C ASN A 230 10.48 4.65 -9.26
N ILE A 231 11.30 5.21 -8.38
CA ILE A 231 11.31 4.88 -6.95
C ILE A 231 10.01 5.31 -6.29
N HIS A 232 9.50 6.50 -6.64
CA HIS A 232 8.22 7.01 -6.13
C HIS A 232 7.08 6.10 -6.59
N MET A 233 7.02 5.76 -7.88
CA MET A 233 5.98 4.88 -8.43
C MET A 233 5.97 3.50 -7.78
N MET A 234 7.15 2.90 -7.50
CA MET A 234 7.25 1.61 -6.82
C MET A 234 6.69 1.66 -5.40
N ALA A 235 6.93 2.73 -4.65
CA ALA A 235 6.46 2.88 -3.28
C ALA A 235 4.99 3.29 -3.21
N ASP A 236 4.55 4.27 -4.01
CA ASP A 236 3.18 4.78 -4.02
C ASP A 236 2.18 3.73 -4.51
N SER A 237 2.54 2.93 -5.52
CA SER A 237 1.74 1.79 -5.96
C SER A 237 1.54 0.72 -4.87
N GLY A 238 2.40 0.69 -3.85
CA GLY A 238 2.46 -0.37 -2.85
C GLY A 238 3.02 -1.70 -3.39
N ALA A 239 3.65 -1.69 -4.57
CA ALA A 239 4.29 -2.85 -5.17
C ALA A 239 5.54 -3.25 -4.39
N ARG A 240 6.43 -2.30 -4.16
CA ARG A 240 7.69 -2.52 -3.43
C ARG A 240 8.22 -1.22 -2.84
N GLY A 241 8.82 -1.32 -1.66
CA GLY A 241 9.39 -0.18 -0.97
C GLY A 241 8.42 0.47 0.02
N SER A 242 8.98 1.37 0.81
CA SER A 242 8.25 2.19 1.76
C SER A 242 8.92 3.57 1.86
N ASP A 243 8.19 4.56 2.37
CA ASP A 243 8.70 5.92 2.59
C ASP A 243 9.98 5.92 3.43
N GLN A 244 10.08 5.00 4.41
CA GLN A 244 11.27 4.83 5.24
C GLN A 244 12.49 4.36 4.44
N GLN A 245 12.30 3.51 3.42
CA GLN A 245 13.38 3.08 2.55
C GLN A 245 13.83 4.19 1.60
N ILE A 246 12.88 4.96 1.04
CA ILE A 246 13.19 6.13 0.21
C ILE A 246 13.99 7.15 1.03
N LYS A 247 13.58 7.40 2.27
CA LYS A 247 14.29 8.27 3.20
C LYS A 247 15.75 7.86 3.40
N GLN A 248 16.02 6.59 3.58
CA GLN A 248 17.39 6.09 3.74
C GLN A 248 18.23 6.19 2.47
N LEU A 249 17.59 6.17 1.29
CA LEU A 249 18.27 6.29 0.00
C LEU A 249 18.67 7.74 -0.32
N ALA A 250 17.79 8.71 -0.06
CA ALA A 250 17.94 10.09 -0.52
C ALA A 250 17.86 11.17 0.58
N GLY A 251 17.34 10.86 1.75
CA GLY A 251 17.23 11.75 2.90
C GLY A 251 18.37 11.60 3.90
N MET A 252 18.07 11.10 5.08
CA MET A 252 19.06 10.69 6.09
C MET A 252 18.66 9.31 6.65
N ARG A 253 19.63 8.56 7.14
CA ARG A 253 19.34 7.29 7.78
C ARG A 253 18.72 7.44 9.17
N GLY A 254 19.08 8.52 9.88
CA GLY A 254 18.49 8.89 11.16
C GLY A 254 19.13 8.18 12.37
N LEU A 255 18.37 8.12 13.47
CA LEU A 255 18.82 7.51 14.71
C LEU A 255 18.81 5.98 14.62
N MET A 256 19.84 5.36 15.16
CA MET A 256 19.97 3.91 15.24
C MET A 256 19.80 3.43 16.68
N ALA A 257 19.30 2.21 16.85
CA ALA A 257 19.22 1.56 18.13
C ALA A 257 20.48 0.70 18.38
N ASP A 258 21.00 0.74 19.59
CA ASP A 258 22.05 -0.15 20.07
C ASP A 258 21.53 -1.60 20.20
N THR A 259 22.42 -2.53 20.45
CA THR A 259 22.12 -3.96 20.70
C THR A 259 21.14 -4.18 21.86
N THR A 260 21.16 -3.29 22.85
CA THR A 260 20.21 -3.29 24.00
C THR A 260 18.83 -2.74 23.66
N GLY A 261 18.67 -2.06 22.52
CA GLY A 261 17.43 -1.39 22.12
C GLY A 261 17.36 0.10 22.48
N ARG A 262 18.37 0.65 23.18
CA ARG A 262 18.46 2.09 23.46
C ARG A 262 18.86 2.84 22.19
N THR A 263 18.24 3.98 21.95
CA THR A 263 18.57 4.84 20.79
C THR A 263 19.92 5.52 21.01
N ILE A 264 20.80 5.46 20.01
CA ILE A 264 22.10 6.15 20.02
C ILE A 264 21.82 7.63 19.72
N GLU A 265 22.36 8.53 20.54
CA GLU A 265 22.13 9.98 20.42
C GLU A 265 22.72 10.59 19.14
N LEU A 266 23.74 9.95 18.58
CA LEU A 266 24.39 10.40 17.36
C LEU A 266 23.62 9.90 16.13
N PRO A 267 22.98 10.79 15.33
CA PRO A 267 22.26 10.38 14.14
C PRO A 267 23.21 10.10 12.98
N ILE A 268 22.80 9.21 12.10
CA ILE A 268 23.43 9.03 10.79
C ILE A 268 22.84 10.07 9.85
N LYS A 269 23.58 11.14 9.58
CA LYS A 269 23.16 12.27 8.74
C LYS A 269 23.22 11.95 7.25
N SER A 270 24.12 11.04 6.88
CA SER A 270 24.33 10.60 5.50
C SER A 270 23.21 9.68 5.02
N ASN A 271 23.05 9.59 3.72
CA ASN A 271 22.18 8.65 3.03
C ASN A 271 23.02 7.66 2.20
N PHE A 272 22.36 6.63 1.63
CA PHE A 272 23.07 5.63 0.83
C PHE A 272 23.61 6.18 -0.50
N ARG A 273 23.00 7.23 -1.05
CA ARG A 273 23.49 7.86 -2.27
C ARG A 273 24.82 8.59 -2.05
N GLU A 274 24.93 9.33 -0.94
CA GLU A 274 26.14 10.08 -0.57
C GLU A 274 27.25 9.15 -0.06
N GLY A 275 26.87 8.00 0.50
CA GLY A 275 27.73 7.09 1.21
C GLY A 275 27.83 7.41 2.70
N LEU A 276 28.14 6.41 3.51
CA LEU A 276 28.27 6.53 4.96
C LEU A 276 29.74 6.72 5.33
N ASP A 277 30.00 7.56 6.35
CA ASP A 277 31.30 7.63 6.98
C ASP A 277 31.60 6.34 7.77
N VAL A 278 32.86 6.10 8.09
CA VAL A 278 33.31 4.87 8.77
C VAL A 278 32.59 4.68 10.09
N LEU A 279 32.43 5.74 10.89
CA LEU A 279 31.71 5.69 12.17
C LEU A 279 30.21 5.41 11.96
N GLU A 280 29.60 6.09 11.01
CA GLU A 280 28.20 5.91 10.65
C GLU A 280 27.91 4.48 10.16
N TYR A 281 28.82 3.94 9.35
CA TYR A 281 28.74 2.56 8.88
C TYR A 281 28.83 1.57 10.04
N PHE A 282 29.76 1.78 10.96
CA PHE A 282 29.91 0.90 12.13
C PHE A 282 28.66 0.90 13.02
N MET A 283 28.10 2.09 13.34
CA MET A 283 26.83 2.19 14.09
C MET A 283 25.68 1.49 13.34
N SER A 284 25.62 1.66 12.04
CA SER A 284 24.65 1.02 11.17
C SER A 284 24.72 -0.52 11.19
N ALA A 285 25.93 -1.07 11.30
CA ALA A 285 26.17 -2.52 11.34
C ALA A 285 25.57 -3.19 12.60
N HIS A 286 25.50 -2.50 13.72
CA HIS A 286 24.87 -3.01 14.95
C HIS A 286 23.39 -3.34 14.72
N GLY A 287 22.63 -2.40 14.13
CA GLY A 287 21.21 -2.61 13.82
C GLY A 287 20.99 -3.71 12.79
N ALA A 288 21.83 -3.79 11.77
CA ALA A 288 21.74 -4.84 10.75
C ALA A 288 22.00 -6.24 11.35
N ARG A 289 23.05 -6.38 12.17
CA ARG A 289 23.35 -7.64 12.87
C ARG A 289 22.24 -8.07 13.79
N LYS A 290 21.68 -7.14 14.59
CA LYS A 290 20.55 -7.40 15.46
C LYS A 290 19.33 -7.86 14.66
N GLY A 291 19.01 -7.20 13.55
CA GLY A 291 17.89 -7.58 12.68
C GLY A 291 18.04 -8.98 12.11
N LEU A 292 19.23 -9.36 11.66
CA LEU A 292 19.51 -10.72 11.16
C LEU A 292 19.35 -11.78 12.26
N SER A 293 19.88 -11.52 13.45
CA SER A 293 19.77 -12.43 14.59
C SER A 293 18.32 -12.57 15.06
N ASP A 294 17.62 -11.46 15.22
CA ASP A 294 16.22 -11.44 15.66
C ASP A 294 15.32 -12.19 14.68
N THR A 295 15.54 -12.02 13.37
CA THR A 295 14.78 -12.72 12.34
C THR A 295 14.97 -14.23 12.45
N ALA A 296 16.22 -14.70 12.61
CA ALA A 296 16.53 -16.12 12.74
C ALA A 296 15.85 -16.75 13.98
N LEU A 297 15.88 -16.07 15.13
CA LEU A 297 15.28 -16.55 16.38
C LEU A 297 13.74 -16.52 16.32
N ARG A 298 13.16 -15.43 15.85
CA ARG A 298 11.69 -15.27 15.76
C ARG A 298 11.04 -16.26 14.80
N THR A 299 11.75 -16.72 13.77
CA THR A 299 11.26 -17.73 12.85
C THR A 299 10.93 -19.04 13.58
N ALA A 300 11.79 -19.47 14.51
CA ALA A 300 11.57 -20.67 15.31
C ALA A 300 10.36 -20.50 16.26
N ASP A 301 10.26 -19.36 16.95
CA ASP A 301 9.15 -19.07 17.87
C ASP A 301 7.81 -19.01 17.13
N SER A 302 7.76 -18.35 15.98
CA SER A 302 6.58 -18.28 15.11
C SER A 302 6.16 -19.66 14.61
N GLY A 303 7.12 -20.49 14.18
CA GLY A 303 6.85 -21.86 13.74
C GLY A 303 6.28 -22.73 14.85
N TYR A 304 6.84 -22.66 16.05
CA TYR A 304 6.34 -23.42 17.20
C TYR A 304 4.95 -22.93 17.67
N LEU A 305 4.71 -21.61 17.66
CA LEU A 305 3.38 -21.06 17.95
C LEU A 305 2.35 -21.53 16.92
N THR A 306 2.67 -21.46 15.63
CA THR A 306 1.79 -21.92 14.54
C THR A 306 1.45 -23.39 14.71
N ARG A 307 2.43 -24.25 14.98
CA ARG A 307 2.19 -25.68 15.24
C ARG A 307 1.21 -25.90 16.38
N ARG A 308 1.42 -25.26 17.52
CA ARG A 308 0.52 -25.39 18.70
C ARG A 308 -0.91 -24.92 18.36
N MET A 309 -1.04 -23.82 17.61
CA MET A 309 -2.35 -23.31 17.22
C MET A 309 -3.07 -24.27 16.26
N VAL A 310 -2.34 -24.87 15.31
CA VAL A 310 -2.90 -25.88 14.41
C VAL A 310 -3.32 -27.14 15.19
N ASP A 311 -2.49 -27.63 16.11
CA ASP A 311 -2.79 -28.83 16.91
C ASP A 311 -4.08 -28.63 17.74
N VAL A 312 -4.31 -27.44 18.30
CA VAL A 312 -5.52 -27.11 19.06
C VAL A 312 -6.73 -26.92 18.16
N SER A 313 -6.56 -26.35 16.96
CA SER A 313 -7.66 -26.00 16.08
C SER A 313 -8.06 -27.10 15.07
N GLN A 314 -7.27 -28.17 14.92
CA GLN A 314 -7.50 -29.20 13.92
C GLN A 314 -8.83 -29.96 14.10
N GLU A 315 -9.36 -30.03 15.33
CA GLU A 315 -10.61 -30.69 15.65
C GLU A 315 -11.84 -29.80 15.51
N LEU A 316 -11.64 -28.48 15.23
CA LEU A 316 -12.74 -27.53 15.10
C LEU A 316 -13.43 -27.73 13.75
N ILE A 317 -14.72 -28.05 13.80
CA ILE A 317 -15.57 -28.24 12.61
C ILE A 317 -16.69 -27.21 12.66
N ILE A 318 -16.83 -26.43 11.57
CA ILE A 318 -17.97 -25.53 11.41
C ILE A 318 -19.20 -26.34 11.05
N ARG A 319 -20.22 -26.32 11.90
CA ARG A 319 -21.46 -27.08 11.71
C ARG A 319 -22.64 -26.21 11.30
N GLU A 320 -22.65 -24.96 11.70
CA GLU A 320 -23.74 -24.00 11.47
C GLU A 320 -23.29 -22.90 10.51
N LEU A 321 -24.13 -22.59 9.53
CA LEU A 321 -23.90 -21.50 8.60
C LEU A 321 -24.05 -20.14 9.26
N ASP A 322 -25.05 -19.98 10.13
CA ASP A 322 -25.30 -18.76 10.90
C ASP A 322 -25.68 -19.09 12.34
N CYS A 323 -24.75 -18.83 13.26
CA CYS A 323 -24.96 -19.05 14.70
C CYS A 323 -25.70 -17.88 15.37
N SER A 324 -26.02 -16.80 14.63
CA SER A 324 -26.74 -15.65 15.18
C SER A 324 -28.24 -15.87 15.28
N GLU A 325 -28.79 -16.87 14.59
CA GLU A 325 -30.25 -17.10 14.48
C GLU A 325 -31.00 -15.82 14.08
N GLY A 326 -30.38 -14.94 13.28
CA GLY A 326 -30.93 -13.64 12.89
C GLY A 326 -30.87 -12.54 13.96
N LYS A 327 -30.20 -12.76 15.09
CA LYS A 327 -29.98 -11.74 16.12
C LYS A 327 -28.93 -10.74 15.69
N ALA A 328 -29.14 -9.47 15.96
CA ALA A 328 -28.20 -8.40 15.61
C ALA A 328 -26.88 -8.46 16.41
N THR A 329 -26.90 -9.08 17.59
CA THR A 329 -25.73 -9.19 18.48
C THR A 329 -25.38 -10.65 18.74
N ILE A 330 -24.12 -10.99 18.57
CA ILE A 330 -23.59 -12.33 18.80
C ILE A 330 -22.77 -12.30 20.10
N PRO A 331 -22.92 -13.32 20.98
CA PRO A 331 -22.07 -13.40 22.17
C PRO A 331 -20.60 -13.52 21.79
N GLY A 332 -19.77 -12.76 22.45
CA GLY A 332 -18.34 -12.70 22.16
C GLY A 332 -17.53 -12.30 23.39
N ILE A 333 -16.20 -12.40 23.26
CA ILE A 333 -15.25 -11.97 24.29
C ILE A 333 -14.67 -10.63 23.88
N THR A 334 -14.78 -9.63 24.75
CA THR A 334 -14.15 -8.33 24.52
C THR A 334 -12.66 -8.43 24.88
N VAL A 335 -11.79 -8.23 23.92
CA VAL A 335 -10.34 -8.17 24.14
C VAL A 335 -9.95 -6.73 24.42
N LYS A 336 -9.23 -6.50 25.53
CA LYS A 336 -8.69 -5.18 25.90
C LYS A 336 -7.17 -5.24 25.82
N GLU A 337 -6.57 -4.27 25.16
CA GLU A 337 -5.12 -4.08 25.22
C GLU A 337 -4.78 -3.24 26.43
N PHE A 338 -3.79 -3.70 27.22
CA PHE A 338 -3.24 -2.96 28.36
C PHE A 338 -1.91 -2.35 27.94
N LYS A 339 -1.84 -1.01 27.94
CA LYS A 339 -0.62 -0.26 27.73
C LYS A 339 -0.37 0.59 28.97
N ASP A 340 0.81 0.45 29.58
CA ASP A 340 1.22 1.18 30.78
C ASP A 340 0.24 1.05 31.97
N GLY A 341 -0.34 -0.13 32.18
CA GLY A 341 -1.30 -0.39 33.26
C GLY A 341 -2.68 0.26 33.09
N LYS A 342 -2.93 0.95 31.99
CA LYS A 342 -4.23 1.51 31.64
C LYS A 342 -4.86 0.71 30.50
N ALA A 343 -6.13 0.33 30.67
CA ALA A 343 -6.88 -0.31 29.59
C ALA A 343 -7.13 0.68 28.46
N MET A 344 -6.49 0.47 27.31
CA MET A 344 -6.87 1.14 26.06
C MET A 344 -8.03 0.35 25.45
N ILE A 345 -9.17 1.00 25.34
CA ILE A 345 -10.36 0.41 24.72
C ILE A 345 -10.25 0.69 23.22
N GLU A 346 -9.66 -0.23 22.47
CA GLU A 346 -10.02 -0.39 21.08
C GLU A 346 -10.95 -1.60 20.98
N PRO A 347 -12.14 -1.46 20.39
CA PRO A 347 -13.08 -2.56 20.29
C PRO A 347 -12.67 -3.50 19.17
N TYR A 348 -11.69 -4.33 19.40
CA TYR A 348 -11.53 -5.57 18.64
C TYR A 348 -12.48 -6.60 19.28
N ALA A 349 -13.71 -6.61 18.82
CA ALA A 349 -14.64 -7.67 19.17
C ALA A 349 -14.26 -8.93 18.37
N LEU A 350 -13.36 -9.74 18.90
CA LEU A 350 -13.18 -11.13 18.49
C LEU A 350 -14.38 -11.89 19.07
N LEU A 351 -15.36 -12.17 18.22
CA LEU A 351 -16.53 -12.93 18.58
C LEU A 351 -16.22 -14.42 18.51
N TRP A 352 -16.15 -15.07 19.67
CA TRP A 352 -16.08 -16.52 19.79
C TRP A 352 -17.46 -17.04 20.17
N SER A 353 -18.08 -17.76 19.28
CA SER A 353 -19.35 -18.46 19.57
C SER A 353 -19.24 -19.88 19.06
N GLY A 354 -19.24 -20.85 19.96
CA GLY A 354 -19.31 -22.26 19.62
C GLY A 354 -18.20 -22.79 18.73
N GLY A 355 -16.98 -22.22 18.78
CA GLY A 355 -15.86 -22.63 17.95
C GLY A 355 -15.78 -21.92 16.59
N LEU A 356 -16.67 -21.01 16.27
CA LEU A 356 -16.65 -20.20 15.05
C LEU A 356 -15.96 -18.84 15.31
N LEU A 357 -14.93 -18.55 14.51
CA LEU A 357 -14.31 -17.24 14.44
C LEU A 357 -15.16 -16.38 13.49
N ARG A 358 -15.80 -15.35 13.98
CA ARG A 358 -16.56 -14.39 13.17
C ARG A 358 -15.88 -13.02 13.26
N ALA A 359 -15.31 -12.57 12.15
CA ALA A 359 -14.74 -11.23 12.04
C ALA A 359 -15.84 -10.25 11.59
N PHE A 360 -16.04 -9.20 12.36
CA PHE A 360 -16.96 -8.11 12.02
C PHE A 360 -16.21 -7.09 11.16
N LEU A 361 -16.49 -7.03 9.88
CA LEU A 361 -16.06 -5.96 8.99
C LEU A 361 -17.29 -5.20 8.54
N GLY A 362 -17.44 -3.98 9.06
CA GLY A 362 -18.48 -3.00 8.78
C GLY A 362 -19.52 -3.34 7.76
N SER A 363 -20.70 -3.51 7.87
CA SER A 363 -21.87 -3.78 7.02
C SER A 363 -21.92 -5.08 6.19
N GLY A 364 -20.90 -5.92 6.18
CA GLY A 364 -20.89 -7.19 5.44
C GLY A 364 -20.57 -8.40 6.35
N TRP A 365 -21.44 -9.39 6.35
CA TRP A 365 -21.24 -10.66 7.05
C TRP A 365 -20.63 -11.67 6.08
N LEU A 366 -19.43 -12.13 6.34
CA LEU A 366 -18.83 -13.25 5.62
C LEU A 366 -18.81 -14.48 6.51
N TYR A 367 -19.39 -15.58 6.01
CA TYR A 367 -19.47 -16.88 6.68
C TYR A 367 -18.32 -17.78 6.19
N TYR A 368 -17.74 -18.50 7.10
CA TYR A 368 -16.85 -19.64 6.83
C TYR A 368 -17.41 -20.89 7.49
#